data_d52a16bd5dfc3bad36fb5cc53ad2992f
#
_entry.id   d52a16bd5dfc3bad36fb5cc53ad2992f
#
_cell.length_a   1.000
_cell.length_b   1.000
_cell.length_c   1.000
_cell.angle_alpha   90.00
_cell.angle_beta   90.00
_cell.angle_gamma   90.00
#
_symmetry.space_group_name_H-M   'P 1'
#
loop_
_entity.id
_entity.type
_entity.pdbx_description
1 polymer ?
#
loop_
_entity_poly.entity_id
_entity_poly.type
_entity_poly.pdbx_seq_one_letter_code
_entity_poly.pdbx_strand_id
1 'polypeptide(L)'
;MVAFERIKSGIPQLDETLDNIRLGDNVVWQVSNLDEFLYFVKPFVKQAQEDNKNLIYINFGQHEPLIDMTADDFLKLEVEKNNPETDFAMIERDGIKIYQVDPNKQFEPFTLEVHNIITKEGRDSFYVFDCLSDLQAAWSTDLMMGNFFRVTCPYLFSLDTVAYFPIIRGKHSFEAIAKIRETTQLFLDLYSHKDDVYVHPLKVWNRYSQNMFLGHKYETKKGILTTLTDGLEVSNFYKVVNRAA
;
A
#
# COMPACT_ATOMS: atom_id res chain seq x y z
N MET A 1 1.94 2.51 -25.77
CA MET A 1 1.99 1.49 -24.70
C MET A 1 3.39 1.56 -24.12
N VAL A 2 3.56 2.26 -23.02
CA VAL A 2 4.80 2.17 -22.25
C VAL A 2 4.79 0.73 -21.70
N ALA A 3 5.69 -0.11 -22.20
CA ALA A 3 5.81 -1.48 -21.72
C ALA A 3 6.13 -1.40 -20.23
N PHE A 4 5.27 -1.86 -19.38
CA PHE A 4 5.35 -2.03 -17.92
C PHE A 4 6.78 -1.76 -17.38
N GLU A 5 7.12 -0.46 -17.23
CA GLU A 5 8.45 -0.06 -16.76
C GLU A 5 8.69 -0.66 -15.38
N ARG A 6 9.87 -1.22 -15.21
CA ARG A 6 10.27 -1.84 -13.94
C ARG A 6 10.64 -0.77 -12.93
N ILE A 7 10.00 -0.83 -11.78
CA ILE A 7 10.18 0.09 -10.66
C ILE A 7 10.82 -0.67 -9.50
N LYS A 8 11.76 -0.03 -8.81
CA LYS A 8 12.38 -0.59 -7.63
C LYS A 8 11.49 -0.38 -6.41
N SER A 9 11.33 -1.42 -5.60
CA SER A 9 10.62 -1.36 -4.31
C SER A 9 11.47 -0.77 -3.17
N GLY A 10 12.78 -0.59 -3.40
CA GLY A 10 13.76 -0.30 -2.36
C GLY A 10 14.28 -1.54 -1.62
N ILE A 11 13.78 -2.74 -1.97
CA ILE A 11 14.23 -4.03 -1.44
C ILE A 11 14.60 -4.93 -2.64
N PRO A 12 15.90 -5.03 -2.99
CA PRO A 12 16.33 -5.72 -4.21
C PRO A 12 15.85 -7.17 -4.32
N GLN A 13 15.79 -7.91 -3.20
CA GLN A 13 15.34 -9.29 -3.20
C GLN A 13 13.82 -9.42 -3.43
N LEU A 14 13.04 -8.41 -3.00
CA LEU A 14 11.62 -8.34 -3.32
C LEU A 14 11.41 -8.08 -4.81
N ASP A 15 12.22 -7.19 -5.38
CA ASP A 15 12.20 -6.89 -6.82
C ASP A 15 12.53 -8.15 -7.65
N GLU A 16 13.55 -8.92 -7.26
CA GLU A 16 13.88 -10.19 -7.90
C GLU A 16 12.73 -11.21 -7.76
N THR A 17 12.16 -11.33 -6.56
CA THR A 17 11.04 -12.25 -6.27
C THR A 17 9.82 -11.96 -7.11
N LEU A 18 9.45 -10.68 -7.25
CA LEU A 18 8.24 -10.24 -7.94
C LEU A 18 8.44 -9.96 -9.44
N ASP A 19 9.65 -10.12 -9.98
CA ASP A 19 10.04 -9.56 -11.29
C ASP A 19 9.74 -8.06 -11.38
N ASN A 20 10.14 -7.33 -10.35
CA ASN A 20 9.93 -5.92 -10.06
C ASN A 20 8.47 -5.49 -9.81
N ILE A 21 8.31 -4.37 -9.13
CA ILE A 21 7.11 -3.53 -9.23
C ILE A 21 7.09 -2.94 -10.65
N ARG A 22 5.91 -2.64 -11.19
CA ARG A 22 5.78 -2.08 -12.54
C ARG A 22 4.84 -0.89 -12.54
N LEU A 23 5.02 0.04 -13.46
CA LEU A 23 4.03 1.10 -13.68
C LEU A 23 2.65 0.47 -13.96
N GLY A 24 1.64 0.97 -13.28
CA GLY A 24 0.28 0.44 -13.25
C GLY A 24 0.00 -0.48 -12.06
N ASP A 25 1.00 -0.85 -11.23
CA ASP A 25 0.76 -1.77 -10.11
C ASP A 25 0.02 -1.10 -8.94
N ASN A 26 -1.09 -1.70 -8.58
CA ASN A 26 -1.74 -1.52 -7.30
C ASN A 26 -1.31 -2.68 -6.40
N VAL A 27 -0.54 -2.37 -5.36
CA VAL A 27 0.08 -3.34 -4.45
C VAL A 27 -0.66 -3.33 -3.13
N VAL A 28 -1.37 -4.38 -2.82
CA VAL A 28 -2.03 -4.55 -1.52
C VAL A 28 -1.15 -5.36 -0.58
N TRP A 29 -0.96 -4.84 0.61
CA TRP A 29 -0.25 -5.44 1.73
C TRP A 29 -1.25 -5.81 2.82
N GLN A 30 -1.57 -7.09 2.96
CA GLN A 30 -2.41 -7.58 4.04
C GLN A 30 -1.53 -7.83 5.26
N VAL A 31 -1.80 -7.15 6.36
CA VAL A 31 -0.97 -7.13 7.57
C VAL A 31 -1.79 -7.44 8.82
N SER A 32 -1.14 -7.90 9.88
CA SER A 32 -1.78 -8.04 11.20
C SER A 32 -1.84 -6.69 11.94
N ASN A 33 -0.82 -5.85 11.72
CA ASN A 33 -0.72 -4.48 12.20
C ASN A 33 0.13 -3.64 11.23
N LEU A 34 0.07 -2.32 11.35
CA LEU A 34 0.76 -1.41 10.43
C LEU A 34 2.28 -1.39 10.60
N ASP A 35 2.82 -1.82 11.75
CA ASP A 35 4.27 -1.91 11.94
C ASP A 35 4.92 -2.89 10.98
N GLU A 36 4.21 -3.97 10.61
CA GLU A 36 4.66 -4.92 9.59
C GLU A 36 4.82 -4.24 8.23
N PHE A 37 3.90 -3.33 7.88
CA PHE A 37 3.93 -2.62 6.61
C PHE A 37 5.09 -1.61 6.53
N LEU A 38 5.49 -1.01 7.65
CA LEU A 38 6.56 -0.02 7.68
C LEU A 38 7.90 -0.55 7.13
N TYR A 39 8.16 -1.85 7.26
CA TYR A 39 9.37 -2.47 6.70
C TYR A 39 9.41 -2.45 5.17
N PHE A 40 8.28 -2.28 4.52
CA PHE A 40 8.15 -2.30 3.05
C PHE A 40 7.82 -0.92 2.47
N VAL A 41 7.03 -0.11 3.17
CA VAL A 41 6.67 1.23 2.68
C VAL A 41 7.83 2.21 2.83
N LYS A 42 8.61 2.17 3.93
CA LYS A 42 9.74 3.10 4.10
C LYS A 42 10.83 2.93 3.04
N PRO A 43 11.30 1.70 2.70
CA PRO A 43 12.21 1.52 1.56
C PRO A 43 11.63 2.01 0.23
N PHE A 44 10.33 1.76 -0.03
CA PHE A 44 9.65 2.23 -1.24
C PHE A 44 9.63 3.76 -1.32
N VAL A 45 9.25 4.44 -0.25
CA VAL A 45 9.25 5.91 -0.17
C VAL A 45 10.65 6.47 -0.43
N LYS A 46 11.66 5.92 0.24
CA LYS A 46 13.06 6.33 0.06
C LYS A 46 13.53 6.13 -1.39
N GLN A 47 13.23 4.98 -1.99
CA GLN A 47 13.59 4.70 -3.39
C GLN A 47 12.88 5.65 -4.36
N ALA A 48 11.59 5.93 -4.12
CA ALA A 48 10.84 6.87 -4.95
C ALA A 48 11.42 8.30 -4.88
N GLN A 49 11.87 8.74 -3.69
CA GLN A 49 12.56 10.03 -3.51
C GLN A 49 13.91 10.05 -4.24
N GLU A 50 14.73 8.99 -4.12
CA GLU A 50 16.01 8.86 -4.82
C GLU A 50 15.83 8.88 -6.35
N ASP A 51 14.76 8.28 -6.84
CA ASP A 51 14.42 8.23 -8.28
C ASP A 51 13.64 9.49 -8.74
N ASN A 52 13.46 10.51 -7.87
CA ASN A 52 12.73 11.76 -8.13
C ASN A 52 11.32 11.53 -8.68
N LYS A 53 10.60 10.55 -8.14
CA LYS A 53 9.22 10.27 -8.53
C LYS A 53 8.25 11.26 -7.88
N ASN A 54 7.13 11.57 -8.55
CA ASN A 54 6.03 12.34 -7.95
C ASN A 54 5.34 11.45 -6.89
N LEU A 55 5.74 11.61 -5.64
CA LEU A 55 5.31 10.77 -4.51
C LEU A 55 4.21 11.46 -3.71
N ILE A 56 3.11 10.76 -3.54
CA ILE A 56 1.90 11.24 -2.88
C ILE A 56 1.56 10.32 -1.70
N TYR A 57 1.32 10.92 -0.54
CA TYR A 57 0.77 10.25 0.62
C TYR A 57 -0.68 10.72 0.85
N ILE A 58 -1.61 9.78 0.84
CA ILE A 58 -3.03 10.03 1.14
C ILE A 58 -3.28 9.71 2.60
N ASN A 59 -3.34 10.74 3.44
CA ASN A 59 -3.50 10.64 4.88
C ASN A 59 -4.98 10.70 5.27
N PHE A 60 -5.43 9.74 6.08
CA PHE A 60 -6.78 9.72 6.66
C PHE A 60 -6.79 10.14 8.13
N GLY A 61 -5.62 10.19 8.79
CA GLY A 61 -5.49 10.63 10.18
C GLY A 61 -6.14 9.70 11.21
N GLN A 62 -6.26 8.40 10.91
CA GLN A 62 -6.88 7.41 11.80
C GLN A 62 -5.86 6.59 12.61
N HIS A 63 -4.58 6.71 12.30
CA HIS A 63 -3.46 6.06 12.96
C HIS A 63 -2.19 6.92 12.82
N GLU A 64 -1.10 6.49 13.44
CA GLU A 64 0.21 7.13 13.25
C GLU A 64 0.60 7.09 11.77
N PRO A 65 1.11 8.21 11.20
CA PRO A 65 1.45 8.29 9.78
C PRO A 65 2.43 7.19 9.36
N LEU A 66 2.24 6.67 8.15
CA LEU A 66 3.11 5.67 7.55
C LEU A 66 4.43 6.27 7.01
N ILE A 67 4.53 7.59 6.99
CA ILE A 67 5.72 8.37 6.66
C ILE A 67 6.09 9.28 7.84
N ASP A 68 7.33 9.75 7.86
CA ASP A 68 7.77 10.63 8.95
C ASP A 68 7.12 12.01 8.82
N MET A 69 6.27 12.38 9.80
CA MET A 69 5.59 13.67 9.93
C MET A 69 5.88 14.32 11.28
N THR A 70 5.91 15.66 11.31
CA THR A 70 6.10 16.45 12.52
C THR A 70 4.79 17.10 12.98
N ALA A 71 4.76 17.58 14.22
CA ALA A 71 3.62 18.34 14.74
C ALA A 71 3.33 19.61 13.88
N ASP A 72 4.36 20.22 13.31
CA ASP A 72 4.23 21.39 12.42
C ASP A 72 3.53 21.03 11.09
N ASP A 73 3.77 19.83 10.57
CA ASP A 73 3.10 19.36 9.34
C ASP A 73 1.59 19.19 9.58
N PHE A 74 1.19 18.65 10.73
CA PHE A 74 -0.23 18.55 11.08
C PHE A 74 -0.89 19.92 11.23
N LEU A 75 -0.20 20.87 11.87
CA LEU A 75 -0.71 22.24 11.97
C LEU A 75 -0.90 22.89 10.60
N LYS A 76 0.04 22.72 9.69
CA LYS A 76 -0.07 23.21 8.31
C LYS A 76 -1.25 22.57 7.57
N LEU A 77 -1.43 21.25 7.68
CA LEU A 77 -2.58 20.55 7.09
C LEU A 77 -3.92 21.06 7.62
N GLU A 78 -4.02 21.35 8.94
CA GLU A 78 -5.23 21.93 9.51
C GLU A 78 -5.50 23.36 8.99
N VAL A 79 -4.45 24.16 8.74
CA VAL A 79 -4.59 25.48 8.11
C VAL A 79 -5.11 25.34 6.68
N GLU A 80 -4.51 24.44 5.88
CA GLU A 80 -4.92 24.21 4.49
C GLU A 80 -6.34 23.63 4.39
N LYS A 81 -6.75 22.79 5.32
CA LYS A 81 -8.11 22.24 5.39
C LYS A 81 -9.19 23.32 5.56
N ASN A 82 -8.84 24.42 6.25
CA ASN A 82 -9.73 25.54 6.49
C ASN A 82 -9.54 26.70 5.49
N ASN A 83 -8.68 26.55 4.50
CA ASN A 83 -8.39 27.56 3.49
C ASN A 83 -9.42 27.45 2.34
N PRO A 84 -10.31 28.45 2.15
CA PRO A 84 -11.33 28.41 1.11
C PRO A 84 -10.78 28.58 -0.32
N GLU A 85 -9.50 28.96 -0.44
CA GLU A 85 -8.85 29.16 -1.75
C GLU A 85 -8.21 27.88 -2.30
N THR A 86 -8.14 26.80 -1.50
CA THR A 86 -7.55 25.53 -1.90
C THR A 86 -8.62 24.44 -2.08
N ASP A 87 -8.48 23.65 -3.15
CA ASP A 87 -9.37 22.53 -3.42
C ASP A 87 -9.10 21.34 -2.47
N PHE A 88 -7.88 21.26 -1.93
CA PHE A 88 -7.42 20.14 -1.09
C PHE A 88 -6.52 20.63 0.04
N ALA A 89 -6.68 20.06 1.22
CA ALA A 89 -5.70 20.20 2.30
C ALA A 89 -4.42 19.43 1.92
N MET A 90 -3.38 20.14 1.50
CA MET A 90 -2.14 19.54 1.01
C MET A 90 -0.92 20.33 1.46
N ILE A 91 0.11 19.62 1.88
CA ILE A 91 1.45 20.15 2.11
C ILE A 91 2.47 19.35 1.32
N GLU A 92 3.63 19.95 1.07
CA GLU A 92 4.79 19.24 0.53
C GLU A 92 5.90 19.19 1.56
N ARG A 93 6.49 18.01 1.76
CA ARG A 93 7.60 17.79 2.67
C ARG A 93 8.56 16.75 2.09
N ASP A 94 9.84 17.09 2.03
CA ASP A 94 10.92 16.21 1.58
C ASP A 94 10.62 15.54 0.22
N GLY A 95 9.95 16.27 -0.70
CA GLY A 95 9.53 15.76 -2.01
C GLY A 95 8.32 14.83 -1.98
N ILE A 96 7.59 14.79 -0.85
CA ILE A 96 6.34 14.05 -0.71
C ILE A 96 5.19 15.03 -0.62
N LYS A 97 4.19 14.90 -1.47
CA LYS A 97 2.92 15.62 -1.36
C LYS A 97 1.99 14.87 -0.42
N ILE A 98 1.60 15.49 0.67
CA ILE A 98 0.76 14.90 1.71
C ILE A 98 -0.62 15.51 1.60
N TYR A 99 -1.61 14.72 1.21
CA TYR A 99 -3.02 15.08 1.14
C TYR A 99 -3.76 14.58 2.37
N GLN A 100 -4.45 15.48 3.06
CA GLN A 100 -5.37 15.09 4.14
C GLN A 100 -6.77 14.91 3.58
N VAL A 101 -7.31 13.70 3.65
CA VAL A 101 -8.68 13.38 3.26
C VAL A 101 -9.52 13.13 4.52
N ASP A 102 -10.72 13.72 4.58
CA ASP A 102 -11.59 13.55 5.76
C ASP A 102 -12.17 12.13 5.82
N PRO A 103 -11.80 11.33 6.84
CA PRO A 103 -12.25 9.95 6.98
C PRO A 103 -13.73 9.82 7.34
N ASN A 104 -14.38 10.90 7.81
CA ASN A 104 -15.78 10.90 8.23
C ASN A 104 -16.75 11.15 7.08
N LYS A 105 -16.26 11.40 5.88
CA LYS A 105 -17.11 11.52 4.68
C LYS A 105 -17.78 10.20 4.36
N GLN A 106 -18.99 10.28 3.83
CA GLN A 106 -19.65 9.12 3.24
C GLN A 106 -18.82 8.59 2.06
N PHE A 107 -19.10 7.35 1.65
CA PHE A 107 -18.33 6.62 0.65
C PHE A 107 -18.16 7.39 -0.67
N GLU A 108 -19.25 7.94 -1.23
CA GLU A 108 -19.20 8.61 -2.53
C GLU A 108 -18.38 9.92 -2.49
N PRO A 109 -18.61 10.86 -1.54
CA PRO A 109 -17.79 12.07 -1.43
C PRO A 109 -16.33 11.78 -1.13
N PHE A 110 -16.03 10.76 -0.29
CA PHE A 110 -14.67 10.32 0.00
C PHE A 110 -13.98 9.81 -1.28
N THR A 111 -14.63 8.90 -2.00
CA THR A 111 -14.09 8.32 -3.22
C THR A 111 -13.88 9.39 -4.30
N LEU A 112 -14.81 10.33 -4.43
CA LEU A 112 -14.69 11.44 -5.37
C LEU A 112 -13.49 12.33 -5.05
N GLU A 113 -13.27 12.67 -3.79
CA GLU A 113 -12.12 13.47 -3.36
C GLU A 113 -10.79 12.78 -3.69
N VAL A 114 -10.66 11.48 -3.36
CA VAL A 114 -9.48 10.69 -3.73
C VAL A 114 -9.27 10.68 -5.24
N HIS A 115 -10.34 10.48 -6.03
CA HIS A 115 -10.24 10.50 -7.49
C HIS A 115 -9.84 11.87 -8.05
N ASN A 116 -10.31 12.97 -7.45
CA ASN A 116 -9.92 14.32 -7.85
C ASN A 116 -8.42 14.57 -7.56
N ILE A 117 -7.90 14.09 -6.43
CA ILE A 117 -6.47 14.12 -6.12
C ILE A 117 -5.68 13.33 -7.18
N ILE A 118 -6.10 12.10 -7.49
CA ILE A 118 -5.44 11.26 -8.51
C ILE A 118 -5.47 11.95 -9.87
N THR A 119 -6.59 12.57 -10.25
CA THR A 119 -6.73 13.32 -11.50
C THR A 119 -5.77 14.50 -11.56
N LYS A 120 -5.65 15.26 -10.46
CA LYS A 120 -4.76 16.42 -10.34
C LYS A 120 -3.29 16.02 -10.47
N GLU A 121 -2.89 14.94 -9.80
CA GLU A 121 -1.49 14.49 -9.79
C GLU A 121 -1.09 13.78 -11.10
N GLY A 122 -2.06 13.16 -11.78
CA GLY A 122 -1.89 12.64 -13.14
C GLY A 122 -1.06 11.36 -13.24
N ARG A 123 -0.44 11.19 -14.41
CA ARG A 123 0.30 9.97 -14.79
C ARG A 123 1.64 9.85 -14.05
N ASP A 124 2.14 8.60 -14.01
CA ASP A 124 3.48 8.26 -13.50
C ASP A 124 3.70 8.65 -12.01
N SER A 125 2.61 8.88 -11.27
CA SER A 125 2.63 9.23 -9.87
C SER A 125 2.68 7.99 -8.97
N PHE A 126 3.35 8.12 -7.82
CA PHE A 126 3.50 7.04 -6.84
C PHE A 126 2.69 7.39 -5.60
N TYR A 127 1.91 6.44 -5.13
CA TYR A 127 0.99 6.64 -4.00
C TYR A 127 1.31 5.72 -2.84
N VAL A 128 1.26 6.27 -1.64
CA VAL A 128 1.09 5.53 -0.40
C VAL A 128 -0.26 5.94 0.19
N PHE A 129 -1.15 4.99 0.37
CA PHE A 129 -2.42 5.22 1.04
C PHE A 129 -2.30 4.86 2.51
N ASP A 130 -2.95 5.64 3.37
CA ASP A 130 -3.24 5.22 4.74
C ASP A 130 -4.10 3.95 4.76
N CYS A 131 -4.22 3.33 5.92
CA CYS A 131 -4.95 2.10 6.09
C CYS A 131 -6.45 2.30 5.87
N LEU A 132 -6.94 1.86 4.71
CA LEU A 132 -8.37 1.90 4.39
C LEU A 132 -9.22 1.07 5.34
N SER A 133 -8.64 0.04 5.99
CA SER A 133 -9.37 -0.78 6.98
C SER A 133 -9.87 0.01 8.18
N ASP A 134 -9.28 1.16 8.48
CA ASP A 134 -9.71 2.02 9.58
C ASP A 134 -10.94 2.86 9.22
N LEU A 135 -11.27 2.95 7.92
CA LEU A 135 -12.46 3.64 7.43
C LEU A 135 -13.72 2.74 7.43
N GLN A 136 -13.60 1.45 7.72
CA GLN A 136 -14.72 0.52 7.70
C GLN A 136 -15.88 0.95 8.61
N ALA A 137 -15.56 1.54 9.77
CA ALA A 137 -16.55 2.04 10.71
C ALA A 137 -17.32 3.27 10.20
N ALA A 138 -16.71 4.09 9.33
CA ALA A 138 -17.33 5.26 8.71
C ALA A 138 -18.22 4.88 7.51
N TRP A 139 -17.94 3.74 6.89
CA TRP A 139 -18.69 3.23 5.74
C TRP A 139 -19.67 2.16 6.19
N SER A 140 -20.90 2.26 5.75
CA SER A 140 -22.03 1.44 6.22
C SER A 140 -21.90 -0.07 5.98
N THR A 141 -21.01 -0.49 5.07
CA THR A 141 -20.77 -1.91 4.78
C THR A 141 -19.33 -2.19 4.37
N ASP A 142 -18.83 -3.37 4.72
CA ASP A 142 -17.53 -3.89 4.27
C ASP A 142 -17.43 -4.02 2.73
N LEU A 143 -18.57 -4.17 2.07
CA LEU A 143 -18.68 -4.18 0.60
C LEU A 143 -18.17 -2.88 -0.02
N MET A 144 -18.31 -1.74 0.65
CA MET A 144 -17.82 -0.43 0.18
C MET A 144 -16.30 -0.43 0.04
N MET A 145 -15.57 -1.16 0.91
CA MET A 145 -14.13 -1.36 0.77
C MET A 145 -13.79 -2.01 -0.59
N GLY A 146 -14.43 -3.13 -0.90
CA GLY A 146 -14.24 -3.79 -2.21
C GLY A 146 -14.64 -2.89 -3.39
N ASN A 147 -15.69 -2.07 -3.23
CA ASN A 147 -16.13 -1.12 -4.26
C ASN A 147 -15.12 0.01 -4.45
N PHE A 148 -14.49 0.53 -3.38
CA PHE A 148 -13.42 1.52 -3.49
C PHE A 148 -12.28 1.00 -4.36
N PHE A 149 -11.75 -0.19 -4.09
CA PHE A 149 -10.70 -0.79 -4.90
C PHE A 149 -11.15 -1.01 -6.35
N ARG A 150 -12.40 -1.44 -6.55
CA ARG A 150 -12.96 -1.73 -7.87
C ARG A 150 -13.05 -0.51 -8.79
N VAL A 151 -13.24 0.68 -8.24
CA VAL A 151 -13.28 1.92 -9.03
C VAL A 151 -11.94 2.64 -9.07
N THR A 152 -11.15 2.59 -7.99
CA THR A 152 -9.90 3.34 -7.86
C THR A 152 -8.71 2.63 -8.54
N CYS A 153 -8.56 1.31 -8.36
CA CYS A 153 -7.42 0.58 -8.92
C CYS A 153 -7.36 0.57 -10.45
N PRO A 154 -8.47 0.35 -11.20
CA PRO A 154 -8.45 0.48 -12.66
C PRO A 154 -8.11 1.90 -13.14
N TYR A 155 -8.52 2.91 -12.39
CA TYR A 155 -8.21 4.30 -12.70
C TYR A 155 -6.71 4.57 -12.51
N LEU A 156 -6.14 4.22 -11.36
CA LEU A 156 -4.70 4.29 -11.11
C LEU A 156 -3.88 3.53 -12.17
N PHE A 157 -4.32 2.31 -12.51
CA PHE A 157 -3.70 1.50 -13.56
C PHE A 157 -3.69 2.22 -14.92
N SER A 158 -4.78 2.89 -15.30
CA SER A 158 -4.89 3.61 -16.57
C SER A 158 -3.96 4.82 -16.66
N LEU A 159 -3.50 5.31 -15.51
CA LEU A 159 -2.57 6.44 -15.38
C LEU A 159 -1.10 5.99 -15.23
N ASP A 160 -0.80 4.69 -15.37
CA ASP A 160 0.54 4.12 -15.18
C ASP A 160 1.16 4.51 -13.82
N THR A 161 0.35 4.53 -12.75
CA THR A 161 0.80 4.86 -11.39
C THR A 161 1.30 3.62 -10.65
N VAL A 162 1.98 3.83 -9.50
CA VAL A 162 2.25 2.77 -8.53
C VAL A 162 1.58 3.14 -7.22
N ALA A 163 0.80 2.24 -6.64
CA ALA A 163 0.07 2.53 -5.41
C ALA A 163 0.21 1.40 -4.38
N TYR A 164 0.56 1.76 -3.13
CA TYR A 164 0.66 0.87 -1.99
C TYR A 164 -0.54 1.05 -1.07
N PHE A 165 -1.20 -0.06 -0.73
CA PHE A 165 -2.39 -0.10 0.12
C PHE A 165 -2.21 -1.10 1.25
N PRO A 166 -2.07 -0.68 2.51
CA PRO A 166 -2.17 -1.59 3.64
C PRO A 166 -3.64 -1.91 3.96
N ILE A 167 -3.93 -3.17 4.24
CA ILE A 167 -5.21 -3.63 4.79
C ILE A 167 -4.98 -4.54 5.99
N ILE A 168 -5.84 -4.46 6.99
CA ILE A 168 -5.71 -5.24 8.22
C ILE A 168 -6.40 -6.60 8.05
N ARG A 169 -5.64 -7.67 8.31
CA ARG A 169 -6.15 -9.05 8.30
C ARG A 169 -7.27 -9.20 9.33
N GLY A 170 -8.33 -9.93 8.93
CA GLY A 170 -9.46 -10.21 9.81
C GLY A 170 -10.46 -9.06 10.00
N LYS A 171 -10.16 -7.84 9.51
CA LYS A 171 -11.14 -6.74 9.54
C LYS A 171 -12.17 -6.83 8.40
N HIS A 172 -11.88 -7.54 7.32
CA HIS A 172 -12.74 -7.59 6.13
C HIS A 172 -13.27 -8.99 5.88
N SER A 173 -14.48 -9.07 5.34
CA SER A 173 -15.08 -10.32 4.88
C SER A 173 -14.28 -10.95 3.75
N PHE A 174 -14.40 -12.26 3.60
CA PHE A 174 -13.80 -12.99 2.48
C PHE A 174 -14.22 -12.42 1.12
N GLU A 175 -15.47 -11.97 1.01
CA GLU A 175 -16.00 -11.38 -0.23
C GLU A 175 -15.32 -10.05 -0.56
N ALA A 176 -15.12 -9.16 0.43
CA ALA A 176 -14.39 -7.91 0.24
C ALA A 176 -12.93 -8.16 -0.18
N ILE A 177 -12.25 -9.06 0.51
CA ILE A 177 -10.87 -9.45 0.16
C ILE A 177 -10.78 -10.05 -1.25
N ALA A 178 -11.74 -10.90 -1.65
CA ALA A 178 -11.78 -11.46 -3.00
C ALA A 178 -11.90 -10.37 -4.06
N LYS A 179 -12.76 -9.36 -3.86
CA LYS A 179 -12.91 -8.20 -4.76
C LYS A 179 -11.62 -7.36 -4.84
N ILE A 180 -10.98 -7.11 -3.70
CA ILE A 180 -9.69 -6.40 -3.65
C ILE A 180 -8.64 -7.17 -4.46
N ARG A 181 -8.51 -8.48 -4.25
CA ARG A 181 -7.57 -9.33 -4.98
C ARG A 181 -7.87 -9.38 -6.47
N GLU A 182 -9.14 -9.34 -6.87
CA GLU A 182 -9.53 -9.33 -8.28
C GLU A 182 -8.99 -8.08 -9.00
N THR A 183 -9.07 -6.92 -8.38
CA THR A 183 -8.79 -5.61 -9.01
C THR A 183 -7.34 -5.17 -8.92
N THR A 184 -6.54 -5.70 -7.99
CA THR A 184 -5.14 -5.30 -7.79
C THR A 184 -4.17 -6.18 -8.56
N GLN A 185 -2.98 -5.68 -8.87
CA GLN A 185 -1.94 -6.41 -9.60
C GLN A 185 -1.10 -7.30 -8.69
N LEU A 186 -0.80 -6.80 -7.48
CA LEU A 186 -0.07 -7.54 -6.46
C LEU A 186 -0.89 -7.61 -5.17
N PHE A 187 -0.92 -8.80 -4.57
CA PHE A 187 -1.49 -9.00 -3.24
C PHE A 187 -0.50 -9.79 -2.40
N LEU A 188 0.09 -9.13 -1.41
CA LEU A 188 1.15 -9.65 -0.56
C LEU A 188 0.64 -9.78 0.87
N ASP A 189 0.77 -10.97 1.44
CA ASP A 189 0.30 -11.27 2.78
C ASP A 189 1.50 -11.33 3.74
N LEU A 190 1.47 -10.54 4.82
CA LEU A 190 2.55 -10.43 5.79
C LEU A 190 2.19 -11.14 7.08
N TYR A 191 3.16 -11.79 7.68
CA TYR A 191 3.01 -12.51 8.94
C TYR A 191 4.21 -12.26 9.84
N SER A 192 4.00 -11.72 11.03
CA SER A 192 5.07 -11.58 12.03
C SER A 192 5.22 -12.82 12.87
N HIS A 193 6.46 -13.23 13.09
CA HIS A 193 6.80 -14.26 14.05
C HIS A 193 8.14 -13.96 14.71
N LYS A 194 8.15 -13.74 16.02
CA LYS A 194 9.32 -13.27 16.79
C LYS A 194 9.83 -11.93 16.23
N ASP A 195 11.11 -11.89 15.80
CA ASP A 195 11.77 -10.70 15.27
C ASP A 195 11.72 -10.62 13.74
N ASP A 196 11.07 -11.57 13.06
CA ASP A 196 11.06 -11.66 11.61
C ASP A 196 9.65 -11.43 11.04
N VAL A 197 9.58 -10.91 9.81
CA VAL A 197 8.35 -10.80 9.04
C VAL A 197 8.42 -11.75 7.85
N TYR A 198 7.37 -12.49 7.61
CA TYR A 198 7.22 -13.37 6.45
C TYR A 198 6.34 -12.70 5.41
N VAL A 199 6.75 -12.81 4.15
CA VAL A 199 6.02 -12.31 2.98
C VAL A 199 5.51 -13.49 2.18
N HIS A 200 4.21 -13.55 1.92
CA HIS A 200 3.58 -14.55 1.08
C HIS A 200 2.83 -13.88 -0.08
N PRO A 201 3.38 -13.87 -1.28
CA PRO A 201 2.68 -13.34 -2.44
C PRO A 201 1.51 -14.26 -2.81
N LEU A 202 0.28 -13.74 -2.70
CA LEU A 202 -0.95 -14.46 -3.03
C LEU A 202 -1.46 -14.16 -4.44
N LYS A 203 -1.05 -13.03 -4.99
CA LYS A 203 -1.30 -12.64 -6.38
C LYS A 203 -0.11 -11.87 -6.93
N VAL A 204 0.37 -12.30 -8.09
CA VAL A 204 1.41 -11.63 -8.87
C VAL A 204 0.95 -11.66 -10.33
N TRP A 205 0.46 -10.52 -10.83
CA TRP A 205 -0.20 -10.47 -12.13
C TRP A 205 0.77 -10.17 -13.27
N ASN A 206 0.62 -10.90 -14.38
CA ASN A 206 1.27 -10.69 -15.68
C ASN A 206 2.81 -10.63 -15.61
N ARG A 207 3.44 -11.44 -14.75
CA ARG A 207 4.88 -11.59 -14.64
C ARG A 207 5.24 -12.97 -14.17
N TYR A 208 6.50 -13.34 -14.32
CA TYR A 208 7.00 -14.63 -13.92
C TYR A 208 8.35 -14.51 -13.22
N SER A 209 8.41 -15.05 -12.02
CA SER A 209 9.64 -15.37 -11.29
C SER A 209 9.49 -16.77 -10.72
N GLN A 210 10.58 -17.52 -10.66
CA GLN A 210 10.57 -18.91 -10.21
C GLN A 210 10.03 -19.07 -8.78
N ASN A 211 10.24 -18.06 -7.93
CA ASN A 211 9.95 -18.10 -6.49
C ASN A 211 8.75 -17.22 -6.08
N MET A 212 8.05 -16.60 -7.02
CA MET A 212 7.08 -15.53 -6.76
C MET A 212 5.88 -15.91 -5.89
N PHE A 213 5.59 -17.19 -5.72
CA PHE A 213 4.49 -17.68 -4.86
C PHE A 213 4.98 -18.46 -3.64
N LEU A 214 6.29 -18.48 -3.40
CA LEU A 214 6.84 -19.10 -2.18
C LEU A 214 6.72 -18.13 -0.99
N GLY A 215 6.85 -18.66 0.22
CA GLY A 215 7.04 -17.84 1.41
C GLY A 215 8.46 -17.25 1.44
N HIS A 216 8.58 -16.03 1.88
CA HIS A 216 9.86 -15.35 2.04
C HIS A 216 9.99 -14.86 3.48
N LYS A 217 11.19 -14.90 4.02
CA LYS A 217 11.52 -14.37 5.34
C LYS A 217 12.23 -13.03 5.19
N TYR A 218 11.71 -11.99 5.82
CA TYR A 218 12.36 -10.71 5.94
C TYR A 218 12.98 -10.57 7.32
N GLU A 219 14.32 -10.59 7.37
CA GLU A 219 15.08 -10.37 8.60
C GLU A 219 15.11 -8.87 8.93
N THR A 220 14.24 -8.42 9.83
CA THR A 220 14.02 -6.99 10.11
C THR A 220 15.30 -6.25 10.52
N LYS A 221 16.20 -6.90 11.28
CA LYS A 221 17.47 -6.33 11.73
C LYS A 221 18.50 -6.13 10.62
N LYS A 222 18.41 -6.89 9.53
CA LYS A 222 19.34 -6.85 8.41
C LYS A 222 18.76 -6.18 7.16
N GLY A 223 17.43 -6.07 7.07
CA GLY A 223 16.75 -5.57 5.89
C GLY A 223 16.86 -6.52 4.67
N ILE A 224 16.98 -7.83 4.89
CA ILE A 224 17.21 -8.83 3.84
C ILE A 224 16.00 -9.75 3.73
N LEU A 225 15.49 -9.90 2.51
CA LEU A 225 14.46 -10.87 2.17
C LEU A 225 15.08 -12.16 1.61
N THR A 226 14.70 -13.32 2.12
CA THR A 226 15.23 -14.63 1.69
C THR A 226 14.07 -15.56 1.38
N THR A 227 14.12 -16.24 0.24
CA THR A 227 13.13 -17.28 -0.12
C THR A 227 13.29 -18.50 0.79
N LEU A 228 12.19 -19.01 1.32
CA LEU A 228 12.17 -20.22 2.14
C LEU A 228 12.29 -21.46 1.24
N THR A 229 13.42 -22.14 1.33
CA THR A 229 13.69 -23.37 0.55
C THR A 229 13.94 -24.58 1.44
N ASP A 230 14.34 -24.37 2.69
CA ASP A 230 14.52 -25.45 3.67
C ASP A 230 13.18 -25.97 4.18
N GLY A 231 13.00 -27.29 4.22
CA GLY A 231 11.75 -27.94 4.59
C GLY A 231 11.27 -27.60 6.01
N LEU A 232 12.20 -27.38 6.96
CA LEU A 232 11.86 -27.01 8.34
C LEU A 232 11.37 -25.56 8.40
N GLU A 233 12.05 -24.65 7.69
CA GLU A 233 11.64 -23.24 7.59
C GLU A 233 10.27 -23.10 6.93
N VAL A 234 10.03 -23.80 5.82
CA VAL A 234 8.74 -23.86 5.13
C VAL A 234 7.65 -24.40 6.06
N SER A 235 7.92 -25.49 6.80
CA SER A 235 6.97 -26.04 7.78
C SER A 235 6.64 -25.04 8.89
N ASN A 236 7.64 -24.32 9.40
CA ASN A 236 7.44 -23.30 10.43
C ASN A 236 6.65 -22.11 9.89
N PHE A 237 6.93 -21.66 8.67
CA PHE A 237 6.16 -20.62 7.99
C PHE A 237 4.67 -20.99 7.90
N TYR A 238 4.32 -22.18 7.42
CA TYR A 238 2.91 -22.61 7.34
C TYR A 238 2.24 -22.73 8.72
N LYS A 239 2.99 -23.03 9.79
CA LYS A 239 2.43 -22.96 11.15
C LYS A 239 2.08 -21.53 11.56
N VAL A 240 2.87 -20.53 11.12
CA VAL A 240 2.58 -19.11 11.38
C VAL A 240 1.34 -18.69 10.58
N VAL A 241 1.29 -19.00 9.29
CA VAL A 241 0.13 -18.73 8.42
C VAL A 241 -1.16 -19.31 9.02
N ASN A 242 -1.15 -20.61 9.38
CA ASN A 242 -2.33 -21.28 9.93
C ASN A 242 -2.80 -20.77 11.31
N ARG A 243 -1.95 -20.06 12.05
CA ARG A 243 -2.33 -19.41 13.33
C ARG A 243 -2.91 -18.02 13.12
N ALA A 244 -2.60 -17.38 12.01
CA ALA A 244 -3.04 -16.04 11.67
C ALA A 244 -4.33 -16.03 10.82
N ALA A 245 -4.67 -17.18 10.22
CA ALA A 245 -5.91 -17.40 9.48
C ALA A 245 -7.08 -17.66 10.44
#